data_9c9960281aa6f25e6de01b33b22aaef5
#
_entry.id   9c9960281aa6f25e6de01b33b22aaef5
#
_cell.length_a   1.000
_cell.length_b   1.000
_cell.length_c   1.000
_cell.angle_alpha   90.00
_cell.angle_beta   90.00
_cell.angle_gamma   90.00
#
_symmetry.space_group_name_H-M   'P 1'
#
loop_
_entity.id
_entity.type
_entity.pdbx_description
1 polymer ?
#
loop_
_entity_poly.entity_id
_entity_poly.type
_entity_poly.pdbx_seq_one_letter_code
_entity_poly.pdbx_strand_id
1 'polypeptide(L)'
;VRRALLTLTGVLALAGCGGTSTPARTTLVATLGDSITAGSPGFDPDPLMRDTLGFGADEKSQWQYWAERAHPELRFRNCGVYGQRTDQIAKRLSRCARGAQVLVVQGGINDIAQGRSLDVAAADLRRMVERGKALGLQVTLAELLPWNNGYPEADPKIRRLNELIHGLARAEHVPVLPFYSTLEDPDRPGRMKEAWTSDGDHPSVEGYRLLGERAFRLP
;
A
#
# COMPACT_ATOMS: atom_id res chain seq x y z
N VAL A 1 -31.04 84.13 -6.83
CA VAL A 1 -31.46 82.82 -6.41
C VAL A 1 -30.66 81.82 -7.23
N ARG A 2 -29.53 81.26 -6.70
CA ARG A 2 -28.69 80.19 -7.34
C ARG A 2 -28.93 78.88 -6.61
N ARG A 3 -29.47 77.88 -7.29
CA ARG A 3 -29.64 76.48 -6.79
C ARG A 3 -28.36 75.74 -7.04
N ALA A 4 -27.72 75.19 -5.94
CA ALA A 4 -26.66 74.30 -6.04
C ALA A 4 -27.15 72.87 -6.19
N LEU A 5 -26.72 72.13 -7.23
CA LEU A 5 -26.92 70.71 -7.39
C LEU A 5 -25.81 69.98 -6.62
N LEU A 6 -26.20 69.16 -5.63
CA LEU A 6 -25.32 68.17 -5.03
C LEU A 6 -25.40 66.89 -5.85
N THR A 7 -24.28 66.48 -6.45
CA THR A 7 -24.13 65.17 -7.06
C THR A 7 -23.60 64.18 -5.98
N LEU A 8 -24.41 63.18 -5.68
CA LEU A 8 -24.07 62.09 -4.78
C LEU A 8 -23.35 60.99 -5.58
N THR A 9 -22.06 60.82 -5.40
CA THR A 9 -21.27 59.73 -6.01
C THR A 9 -21.33 58.52 -5.07
N GLY A 10 -22.10 57.52 -5.48
CA GLY A 10 -22.14 56.21 -4.77
C GLY A 10 -20.90 55.38 -5.09
N VAL A 11 -20.12 55.04 -4.06
CA VAL A 11 -19.03 54.09 -4.14
C VAL A 11 -19.60 52.69 -3.94
N LEU A 12 -19.61 51.88 -5.01
CA LEU A 12 -19.97 50.47 -4.97
C LEU A 12 -18.76 49.68 -4.41
N ALA A 13 -18.84 49.24 -3.15
CA ALA A 13 -17.84 48.32 -2.57
C ALA A 13 -18.13 46.91 -3.08
N LEU A 14 -17.29 46.40 -3.96
CA LEU A 14 -17.24 44.99 -4.34
C LEU A 14 -16.63 44.19 -3.17
N ALA A 15 -17.49 43.52 -2.39
CA ALA A 15 -17.09 42.54 -1.42
C ALA A 15 -16.58 41.29 -2.16
N GLY A 16 -15.28 41.20 -2.37
CA GLY A 16 -14.63 39.97 -2.86
C GLY A 16 -14.79 38.87 -1.82
N CYS A 17 -15.62 37.85 -2.06
CA CYS A 17 -15.61 36.60 -1.33
C CYS A 17 -14.31 35.87 -1.61
N GLY A 18 -13.27 36.16 -0.84
CA GLY A 18 -12.05 35.36 -0.76
C GLY A 18 -12.37 34.04 -0.06
N GLY A 19 -12.77 33.01 -0.83
CA GLY A 19 -12.86 31.65 -0.32
C GLY A 19 -11.46 31.19 0.12
N THR A 20 -11.20 31.18 1.43
CA THR A 20 -10.04 30.49 1.99
C THR A 20 -10.25 28.98 1.78
N SER A 21 -9.71 28.42 0.71
CA SER A 21 -9.61 26.97 0.53
C SER A 21 -8.72 26.44 1.65
N THR A 22 -9.34 25.81 2.66
CA THR A 22 -8.60 25.00 3.65
C THR A 22 -7.77 24.00 2.85
N PRO A 23 -6.44 23.88 3.07
CA PRO A 23 -5.63 22.91 2.37
C PRO A 23 -6.20 21.53 2.63
N ALA A 24 -6.45 20.77 1.56
CA ALA A 24 -6.98 19.41 1.65
C ALA A 24 -6.06 18.62 2.58
N ARG A 25 -6.65 18.02 3.61
CA ARG A 25 -5.90 17.25 4.60
C ARG A 25 -5.31 16.01 3.93
N THR A 26 -4.01 15.96 3.78
CA THR A 26 -3.30 14.82 3.20
C THR A 26 -3.39 13.61 4.14
N THR A 27 -3.87 12.47 3.64
CA THR A 27 -3.96 11.22 4.41
C THR A 27 -2.63 10.46 4.30
N LEU A 28 -2.01 10.15 5.42
CA LEU A 28 -0.81 9.32 5.46
C LEU A 28 -1.19 7.84 5.57
N VAL A 29 -0.79 7.07 4.58
CA VAL A 29 -0.94 5.62 4.49
C VAL A 29 0.38 4.95 4.86
N ALA A 30 0.42 4.22 5.96
CA ALA A 30 1.57 3.39 6.32
C ALA A 30 1.41 2.02 5.65
N THR A 31 2.45 1.56 4.94
CA THR A 31 2.45 0.26 4.27
C THR A 31 3.49 -0.64 4.93
N LEU A 32 3.01 -1.63 5.66
CA LEU A 32 3.81 -2.55 6.46
C LEU A 32 3.89 -3.91 5.78
N GLY A 33 5.07 -4.38 5.45
CA GLY A 33 5.23 -5.65 4.75
C GLY A 33 6.66 -6.11 4.53
N ASP A 34 6.81 -7.04 3.60
CA ASP A 34 8.07 -7.65 3.19
C ASP A 34 8.68 -6.97 1.95
N SER A 35 9.43 -7.72 1.12
CA SER A 35 10.06 -7.24 -0.11
C SER A 35 9.07 -6.71 -1.15
N ILE A 36 7.86 -7.27 -1.23
CA ILE A 36 6.80 -6.81 -2.14
C ILE A 36 6.36 -5.40 -1.76
N THR A 37 6.22 -5.14 -0.46
CA THR A 37 5.92 -3.79 0.05
C THR A 37 7.12 -2.85 -0.11
N ALA A 38 8.34 -3.33 0.13
CA ALA A 38 9.56 -2.54 -0.05
C ALA A 38 9.73 -2.05 -1.48
N GLY A 39 9.49 -2.93 -2.46
CA GLY A 39 9.73 -2.64 -3.88
C GLY A 39 10.97 -3.36 -4.43
N SER A 40 11.43 -4.40 -3.73
CA SER A 40 12.64 -5.14 -4.11
C SER A 40 12.46 -5.87 -5.46
N PRO A 41 13.55 -6.09 -6.20
CA PRO A 41 14.92 -5.60 -5.94
C PRO A 41 15.15 -4.15 -6.44
N GLY A 42 14.21 -3.55 -7.15
CA GLY A 42 14.39 -2.25 -7.81
C GLY A 42 14.38 -1.07 -6.84
N PHE A 43 13.70 -1.19 -5.68
CA PHE A 43 13.65 -0.17 -4.65
C PHE A 43 13.79 -0.76 -3.23
N ASP A 44 14.46 0.00 -2.35
CA ASP A 44 14.48 -0.22 -0.90
C ASP A 44 14.13 1.09 -0.20
N PRO A 45 13.18 1.11 0.77
CA PRO A 45 12.79 2.33 1.47
C PRO A 45 13.89 2.87 2.41
N ASP A 46 14.88 2.06 2.79
CA ASP A 46 15.99 2.48 3.63
C ASP A 46 17.14 3.05 2.77
N PRO A 47 17.41 4.38 2.86
CA PRO A 47 18.51 5.00 2.11
C PRO A 47 19.87 4.35 2.38
N LEU A 48 20.12 3.94 3.64
CA LEU A 48 21.40 3.32 4.02
C LEU A 48 21.58 1.97 3.31
N MET A 49 20.49 1.20 3.16
CA MET A 49 20.53 -0.05 2.41
C MET A 49 20.84 0.21 0.93
N ARG A 50 20.20 1.21 0.29
CA ARG A 50 20.50 1.59 -1.10
C ARG A 50 21.96 1.99 -1.29
N ASP A 51 22.49 2.82 -0.39
CA ASP A 51 23.90 3.26 -0.42
C ASP A 51 24.86 2.09 -0.23
N THR A 52 24.53 1.16 0.67
CA THR A 52 25.36 -0.02 0.97
C THR A 52 25.37 -1.02 -0.19
N LEU A 53 24.21 -1.23 -0.82
CA LEU A 53 24.05 -2.24 -1.88
C LEU A 53 24.45 -1.68 -3.28
N GLY A 54 24.40 -0.37 -3.47
CA GLY A 54 24.64 0.27 -4.76
C GLY A 54 23.50 0.09 -5.78
N PHE A 55 22.34 -0.39 -5.32
CA PHE A 55 21.12 -0.53 -6.13
C PHE A 55 19.85 -0.29 -5.29
N GLY A 56 18.67 -0.42 -5.89
CA GLY A 56 17.40 -0.26 -5.18
C GLY A 56 16.93 1.20 -5.09
N ALA A 57 17.29 2.04 -6.08
CA ALA A 57 16.92 3.46 -6.10
C ALA A 57 15.78 3.78 -7.09
N ASP A 58 15.22 2.81 -7.80
CA ASP A 58 14.13 3.04 -8.74
C ASP A 58 12.79 3.15 -8.02
N GLU A 59 12.37 4.38 -7.74
CA GLU A 59 11.09 4.68 -7.06
C GLU A 59 9.87 4.07 -7.76
N LYS A 60 9.93 3.80 -9.06
CA LYS A 60 8.83 3.18 -9.81
C LYS A 60 8.67 1.70 -9.49
N SER A 61 9.67 1.08 -8.88
CA SER A 61 9.63 -0.32 -8.45
C SER A 61 8.89 -0.53 -7.13
N GLN A 62 7.93 0.33 -6.78
CA GLN A 62 7.03 0.17 -5.63
C GLN A 62 5.61 0.61 -6.00
N TRP A 63 4.61 -0.13 -5.54
CA TRP A 63 3.21 0.16 -5.84
C TRP A 63 2.72 1.48 -5.20
N GLN A 64 3.29 1.89 -4.09
CA GLN A 64 2.99 3.14 -3.40
C GLN A 64 3.24 4.36 -4.28
N TYR A 65 4.32 4.35 -5.06
CA TYR A 65 4.62 5.41 -6.02
C TYR A 65 3.47 5.63 -7.01
N TRP A 66 2.92 4.55 -7.54
CA TRP A 66 1.83 4.59 -8.52
C TRP A 66 0.49 4.94 -7.87
N ALA A 67 0.24 4.41 -6.67
CA ALA A 67 -0.95 4.74 -5.89
C ALA A 67 -0.98 6.22 -5.50
N GLU A 68 0.14 6.81 -5.07
CA GLU A 68 0.24 8.24 -4.73
C GLU A 68 -0.01 9.13 -5.95
N ARG A 69 0.41 8.73 -7.14
CA ARG A 69 0.15 9.46 -8.38
C ARG A 69 -1.31 9.37 -8.82
N ALA A 70 -1.96 8.25 -8.58
CA ALA A 70 -3.38 8.06 -8.85
C ALA A 70 -4.29 8.77 -7.82
N HIS A 71 -3.78 9.00 -6.60
CA HIS A 71 -4.49 9.56 -5.45
C HIS A 71 -3.67 10.68 -4.81
N PRO A 72 -3.65 11.90 -5.37
CA PRO A 72 -2.77 12.99 -4.93
C PRO A 72 -3.06 13.51 -3.51
N GLU A 73 -4.23 13.15 -2.93
CA GLU A 73 -4.60 13.41 -1.54
C GLU A 73 -3.91 12.47 -0.55
N LEU A 74 -3.25 11.40 -1.03
CA LEU A 74 -2.55 10.43 -0.20
C LEU A 74 -1.04 10.69 -0.17
N ARG A 75 -0.41 10.28 0.92
CA ARG A 75 1.05 10.13 1.04
C ARG A 75 1.33 8.76 1.63
N PHE A 76 2.40 8.14 1.18
CA PHE A 76 2.75 6.81 1.62
C PHE A 76 4.04 6.81 2.46
N ARG A 77 4.01 6.02 3.51
CA ARG A 77 5.20 5.61 4.25
C ARG A 77 5.45 4.15 3.95
N ASN A 78 6.49 3.87 3.17
CA ASN A 78 6.90 2.52 2.88
C ASN A 78 7.72 1.97 4.05
N CYS A 79 7.21 0.93 4.70
CA CYS A 79 7.86 0.18 5.78
C CYS A 79 8.06 -1.29 5.37
N GLY A 80 8.29 -1.57 4.09
CA GLY A 80 8.67 -2.90 3.63
C GLY A 80 10.09 -3.25 4.06
N VAL A 81 10.36 -4.53 4.34
CA VAL A 81 11.71 -5.04 4.59
C VAL A 81 11.84 -6.41 3.95
N TYR A 82 12.85 -6.53 3.10
CA TYR A 82 13.15 -7.76 2.35
C TYR A 82 13.25 -9.00 3.25
N GLY A 83 12.70 -10.12 2.80
CA GLY A 83 12.84 -11.42 3.40
C GLY A 83 12.09 -11.64 4.72
N GLN A 84 11.35 -10.65 5.23
CA GLN A 84 10.67 -10.76 6.52
C GLN A 84 9.39 -11.60 6.47
N ARG A 85 9.27 -12.49 7.48
CA ARG A 85 8.04 -13.21 7.80
C ARG A 85 7.06 -12.33 8.59
N THR A 86 5.84 -12.81 8.70
CA THR A 86 4.76 -12.09 9.40
C THR A 86 5.08 -11.74 10.86
N ASP A 87 5.79 -12.61 11.61
CA ASP A 87 6.22 -12.33 12.99
C ASP A 87 7.25 -11.19 13.08
N GLN A 88 8.11 -11.07 12.09
CA GLN A 88 9.12 -10.01 12.02
C GLN A 88 8.50 -8.68 11.57
N ILE A 89 7.58 -8.73 10.60
CA ILE A 89 6.79 -7.58 10.13
C ILE A 89 6.00 -6.97 11.30
N ALA A 90 5.32 -7.80 12.11
CA ALA A 90 4.51 -7.38 13.26
C ALA A 90 5.30 -6.55 14.29
N LYS A 91 6.58 -6.85 14.50
CA LYS A 91 7.44 -6.10 15.45
C LYS A 91 7.63 -4.63 15.07
N ARG A 92 7.46 -4.27 13.78
CA ARG A 92 7.68 -2.91 13.28
C ARG A 92 6.41 -2.07 13.22
N LEU A 93 5.23 -2.66 13.47
CA LEU A 93 3.93 -2.01 13.29
C LEU A 93 3.84 -0.66 14.00
N SER A 94 4.12 -0.60 15.30
CA SER A 94 3.95 0.64 16.08
C SER A 94 4.85 1.78 15.60
N ARG A 95 6.06 1.46 15.09
CA ARG A 95 6.96 2.47 14.52
C ARG A 95 6.44 2.92 13.15
N CYS A 96 6.05 1.98 12.31
CA CYS A 96 5.53 2.24 10.97
C CYS A 96 4.24 3.07 11.01
N ALA A 97 3.32 2.75 11.91
CA ALA A 97 2.00 3.35 12.04
C ALA A 97 1.99 4.78 12.62
N ARG A 98 3.13 5.29 13.13
CA ARG A 98 3.16 6.57 13.84
C ARG A 98 2.67 7.72 12.97
N GLY A 99 1.57 8.39 13.39
CA GLY A 99 0.98 9.54 12.70
C GLY A 99 0.22 9.19 11.41
N ALA A 100 0.10 7.91 11.06
CA ALA A 100 -0.72 7.48 9.92
C ALA A 100 -2.21 7.45 10.28
N GLN A 101 -3.06 7.52 9.28
CA GLN A 101 -4.51 7.32 9.37
C GLN A 101 -4.91 5.95 8.86
N VAL A 102 -4.15 5.42 7.91
CA VAL A 102 -4.41 4.13 7.27
C VAL A 102 -3.18 3.23 7.42
N LEU A 103 -3.41 1.93 7.62
CA LEU A 103 -2.38 0.89 7.67
C LEU A 103 -2.73 -0.18 6.64
N VAL A 104 -1.85 -0.38 5.65
CA VAL A 104 -1.89 -1.53 4.75
C VAL A 104 -0.92 -2.58 5.28
N VAL A 105 -1.39 -3.81 5.47
CA VAL A 105 -0.58 -4.95 5.94
C VAL A 105 -0.46 -5.98 4.82
N GLN A 106 0.77 -6.30 4.44
CA GLN A 106 1.11 -7.33 3.46
C GLN A 106 2.19 -8.25 4.04
N GLY A 107 2.11 -9.55 3.79
CA GLY A 107 3.13 -10.53 4.20
C GLY A 107 2.60 -11.94 4.23
N GLY A 108 3.53 -12.90 4.31
CA GLY A 108 3.23 -14.33 4.38
C GLY A 108 3.96 -15.19 3.34
N ILE A 109 4.45 -14.59 2.25
CA ILE A 109 5.21 -15.35 1.24
C ILE A 109 6.51 -15.93 1.83
N ASN A 110 7.19 -15.17 2.69
CA ASN A 110 8.40 -15.64 3.37
C ASN A 110 8.11 -16.69 4.45
N ASP A 111 6.91 -16.70 5.03
CA ASP A 111 6.46 -17.79 5.89
C ASP A 111 6.37 -19.09 5.08
N ILE A 112 5.79 -19.05 3.89
CA ILE A 112 5.70 -20.20 2.96
C ILE A 112 7.10 -20.64 2.54
N ALA A 113 7.94 -19.73 2.08
CA ALA A 113 9.30 -20.03 1.60
C ALA A 113 10.19 -20.65 2.70
N GLN A 114 9.98 -20.25 3.96
CA GLN A 114 10.74 -20.75 5.13
C GLN A 114 10.03 -21.90 5.86
N GLY A 115 8.96 -22.47 5.29
CA GLY A 115 8.26 -23.64 5.82
C GLY A 115 7.49 -23.39 7.12
N ARG A 116 7.11 -22.13 7.41
CA ARG A 116 6.32 -21.80 8.60
C ARG A 116 4.84 -22.13 8.39
N SER A 117 4.13 -22.50 9.45
CA SER A 117 2.71 -22.83 9.39
C SER A 117 1.87 -21.63 8.90
N LEU A 118 0.93 -21.90 7.98
CA LEU A 118 0.02 -20.89 7.45
C LEU A 118 -0.93 -20.35 8.53
N ASP A 119 -1.35 -21.20 9.47
CA ASP A 119 -2.21 -20.78 10.58
C ASP A 119 -1.47 -19.80 11.52
N VAL A 120 -0.17 -20.03 11.73
CA VAL A 120 0.67 -19.14 12.52
C VAL A 120 0.89 -17.82 11.80
N ALA A 121 1.12 -17.85 10.49
CA ALA A 121 1.21 -16.62 9.68
C ALA A 121 -0.11 -15.84 9.71
N ALA A 122 -1.25 -16.51 9.54
CA ALA A 122 -2.58 -15.90 9.62
C ALA A 122 -2.87 -15.30 11.01
N ALA A 123 -2.42 -15.96 12.09
CA ALA A 123 -2.54 -15.43 13.46
C ALA A 123 -1.69 -14.16 13.67
N ASP A 124 -0.50 -14.10 13.05
CA ASP A 124 0.31 -12.87 13.07
C ASP A 124 -0.39 -11.72 12.33
N LEU A 125 -0.96 -12.00 11.14
CA LEU A 125 -1.74 -11.03 10.38
C LEU A 125 -2.93 -10.52 11.19
N ARG A 126 -3.67 -11.42 11.87
CA ARG A 126 -4.76 -11.04 12.77
C ARG A 126 -4.29 -10.09 13.86
N ARG A 127 -3.21 -10.40 14.56
CA ARG A 127 -2.66 -9.52 15.60
C ARG A 127 -2.27 -8.15 15.05
N MET A 128 -1.77 -8.08 13.81
CA MET A 128 -1.47 -6.79 13.17
C MET A 128 -2.73 -5.99 12.86
N VAL A 129 -3.81 -6.62 12.39
CA VAL A 129 -5.11 -5.97 12.18
C VAL A 129 -5.68 -5.44 13.50
N GLU A 130 -5.77 -6.29 14.52
CA GLU A 130 -6.26 -5.93 15.85
C GLU A 130 -5.45 -4.77 16.46
N ARG A 131 -4.12 -4.83 16.35
CA ARG A 131 -3.24 -3.77 16.84
C ARG A 131 -3.40 -2.47 16.04
N GLY A 132 -3.54 -2.52 14.72
CA GLY A 132 -3.81 -1.34 13.89
C GLY A 132 -5.12 -0.66 14.28
N LYS A 133 -6.20 -1.44 14.45
CA LYS A 133 -7.50 -0.94 14.89
C LYS A 133 -7.43 -0.33 16.31
N ALA A 134 -6.72 -0.98 17.24
CA ALA A 134 -6.51 -0.46 18.59
C ALA A 134 -5.71 0.86 18.62
N LEU A 135 -4.94 1.16 17.57
CA LEU A 135 -4.26 2.43 17.36
C LEU A 135 -5.13 3.49 16.65
N GLY A 136 -6.40 3.17 16.36
CA GLY A 136 -7.35 4.05 15.69
C GLY A 136 -7.14 4.16 14.17
N LEU A 137 -6.43 3.21 13.56
CA LEU A 137 -6.16 3.21 12.12
C LEU A 137 -7.27 2.51 11.35
N GLN A 138 -7.54 2.99 10.14
CA GLN A 138 -8.21 2.17 9.12
C GLN A 138 -7.20 1.13 8.63
N VAL A 139 -7.55 -0.16 8.74
CA VAL A 139 -6.65 -1.25 8.36
C VAL A 139 -7.13 -1.92 7.09
N THR A 140 -6.20 -2.23 6.21
CA THR A 140 -6.42 -2.96 4.96
C THR A 140 -5.40 -4.08 4.87
N LEU A 141 -5.82 -5.27 4.47
CA LEU A 141 -4.93 -6.39 4.15
C LEU A 141 -4.63 -6.40 2.65
N ALA A 142 -3.52 -7.00 2.25
CA ALA A 142 -3.23 -7.31 0.86
C ALA A 142 -3.03 -8.82 0.68
N GLU A 143 -3.50 -9.34 -0.45
CA GLU A 143 -3.23 -10.73 -0.84
C GLU A 143 -1.73 -10.95 -1.10
N LEU A 144 -1.28 -12.19 -0.94
CA LEU A 144 -0.01 -12.64 -1.50
C LEU A 144 -0.14 -12.67 -3.03
N LEU A 145 0.99 -12.43 -3.70
CA LEU A 145 1.08 -12.54 -5.16
C LEU A 145 1.22 -14.00 -5.61
N PRO A 146 0.91 -14.32 -6.87
CA PRO A 146 1.44 -15.53 -7.50
C PRO A 146 2.97 -15.51 -7.45
N TRP A 147 3.60 -16.69 -7.35
CA TRP A 147 5.04 -16.82 -7.20
C TRP A 147 5.62 -17.78 -8.25
N ASN A 148 6.22 -17.22 -9.31
CA ASN A 148 6.67 -18.02 -10.46
C ASN A 148 7.76 -19.01 -10.12
N ASN A 149 8.75 -18.61 -9.30
CA ASN A 149 9.85 -19.48 -8.90
C ASN A 149 9.42 -20.54 -7.86
N GLY A 150 8.31 -20.30 -7.15
CA GLY A 150 7.73 -21.27 -6.23
C GLY A 150 6.66 -22.18 -6.85
N TYR A 151 6.31 -21.94 -8.11
CA TYR A 151 5.28 -22.73 -8.80
C TYR A 151 5.83 -24.08 -9.28
N PRO A 152 5.07 -25.20 -9.19
CA PRO A 152 3.69 -25.28 -8.68
C PRO A 152 3.58 -25.52 -7.17
N GLU A 153 4.65 -25.81 -6.45
CA GLU A 153 4.63 -26.32 -5.07
C GLU A 153 4.11 -25.28 -4.07
N ALA A 154 4.37 -23.99 -4.30
CA ALA A 154 3.92 -22.91 -3.43
C ALA A 154 2.48 -22.45 -3.72
N ASP A 155 1.96 -22.61 -4.95
CA ASP A 155 0.66 -22.07 -5.34
C ASP A 155 -0.50 -22.54 -4.43
N PRO A 156 -0.65 -23.82 -4.07
CA PRO A 156 -1.71 -24.25 -3.15
C PRO A 156 -1.61 -23.57 -1.76
N LYS A 157 -0.38 -23.32 -1.29
CA LYS A 157 -0.14 -22.66 0.00
C LYS A 157 -0.47 -21.17 -0.07
N ILE A 158 -0.12 -20.52 -1.18
CA ILE A 158 -0.45 -19.09 -1.43
C ILE A 158 -1.97 -18.93 -1.47
N ARG A 159 -2.67 -19.74 -2.26
CA ARG A 159 -4.15 -19.71 -2.33
C ARG A 159 -4.76 -19.95 -0.95
N ARG A 160 -4.25 -20.94 -0.21
CA ARG A 160 -4.76 -21.23 1.14
C ARG A 160 -4.54 -20.07 2.11
N LEU A 161 -3.38 -19.40 2.07
CA LEU A 161 -3.14 -18.25 2.93
C LEU A 161 -3.99 -17.04 2.50
N ASN A 162 -4.23 -16.84 1.20
CA ASN A 162 -5.15 -15.83 0.71
C ASN A 162 -6.61 -16.10 1.17
N GLU A 163 -7.06 -17.36 1.19
CA GLU A 163 -8.35 -17.73 1.79
C GLU A 163 -8.43 -17.34 3.29
N LEU A 164 -7.35 -17.60 4.06
CA LEU A 164 -7.26 -17.23 5.47
C LEU A 164 -7.27 -15.69 5.63
N ILE A 165 -6.58 -14.95 4.76
CA ILE A 165 -6.59 -13.48 4.72
C ILE A 165 -8.02 -12.97 4.47
N HIS A 166 -8.75 -13.52 3.49
CA HIS A 166 -10.14 -13.16 3.23
C HIS A 166 -11.07 -13.52 4.39
N GLY A 167 -10.85 -14.68 5.02
CA GLY A 167 -11.59 -15.09 6.23
C GLY A 167 -11.38 -14.11 7.38
N LEU A 168 -10.12 -13.74 7.63
CA LEU A 168 -9.73 -12.73 8.62
C LEU A 168 -10.36 -11.37 8.30
N ALA A 169 -10.27 -10.93 7.04
CA ALA A 169 -10.81 -9.63 6.62
C ALA A 169 -12.32 -9.53 6.86
N ARG A 170 -13.06 -10.59 6.56
CA ARG A 170 -14.51 -10.65 6.87
C ARG A 170 -14.78 -10.60 8.36
N ALA A 171 -14.04 -11.36 9.16
CA ALA A 171 -14.20 -11.39 10.63
C ALA A 171 -13.89 -10.04 11.27
N GLU A 172 -12.89 -9.33 10.76
CA GLU A 172 -12.43 -8.06 11.29
C GLU A 172 -13.08 -6.84 10.61
N HIS A 173 -13.93 -7.05 9.60
CA HIS A 173 -14.55 -5.99 8.80
C HIS A 173 -13.51 -5.01 8.20
N VAL A 174 -12.48 -5.55 7.58
CA VAL A 174 -11.44 -4.79 6.89
C VAL A 174 -11.37 -5.18 5.40
N PRO A 175 -11.04 -4.26 4.49
CA PRO A 175 -10.90 -4.59 3.07
C PRO A 175 -9.63 -5.40 2.79
N VAL A 176 -9.62 -6.03 1.60
CA VAL A 176 -8.47 -6.75 1.05
C VAL A 176 -8.12 -6.16 -0.32
N LEU A 177 -6.86 -5.82 -0.54
CA LEU A 177 -6.36 -5.43 -1.85
C LEU A 177 -6.16 -6.70 -2.70
N PRO A 178 -6.73 -6.76 -3.91
CA PRO A 178 -6.74 -7.95 -4.75
C PRO A 178 -5.42 -8.10 -5.52
N PHE A 179 -4.31 -8.21 -4.80
CA PHE A 179 -2.98 -8.26 -5.41
C PHE A 179 -2.76 -9.52 -6.23
N TYR A 180 -3.28 -10.67 -5.76
CA TYR A 180 -3.16 -11.95 -6.46
C TYR A 180 -3.78 -11.89 -7.86
N SER A 181 -5.07 -11.60 -7.91
CA SER A 181 -5.83 -11.59 -9.17
C SER A 181 -5.39 -10.46 -10.12
N THR A 182 -4.79 -9.39 -9.58
CA THR A 182 -4.26 -8.29 -10.41
C THR A 182 -3.03 -8.70 -11.20
N LEU A 183 -2.19 -9.58 -10.66
CA LEU A 183 -0.95 -10.03 -11.32
C LEU A 183 -0.98 -11.47 -11.83
N GLU A 184 -2.05 -12.23 -11.53
CA GLU A 184 -2.18 -13.58 -12.08
C GLU A 184 -2.29 -13.52 -13.60
N ASP A 185 -1.52 -14.38 -14.29
CA ASP A 185 -1.61 -14.56 -15.73
C ASP A 185 -2.89 -15.37 -16.06
N PRO A 186 -3.86 -14.79 -16.76
CA PRO A 186 -5.10 -15.50 -17.09
C PRO A 186 -4.88 -16.75 -17.97
N ASP A 187 -3.78 -16.78 -18.74
CA ASP A 187 -3.42 -17.89 -19.59
C ASP A 187 -2.61 -18.98 -18.85
N ARG A 188 -2.05 -18.64 -17.69
CA ARG A 188 -1.22 -19.52 -16.85
C ARG A 188 -1.55 -19.35 -15.36
N PRO A 189 -2.72 -19.80 -14.90
CA PRO A 189 -3.15 -19.63 -13.51
C PRO A 189 -2.09 -20.09 -12.49
N GLY A 190 -1.95 -19.34 -11.40
CA GLY A 190 -0.95 -19.59 -10.35
C GLY A 190 0.39 -18.89 -10.58
N ARG A 191 0.56 -18.18 -11.69
CA ARG A 191 1.78 -17.45 -12.04
C ARG A 191 1.51 -15.98 -12.30
N MET A 192 2.47 -15.13 -12.01
CA MET A 192 2.50 -13.78 -12.56
C MET A 192 2.81 -13.85 -14.06
N LYS A 193 2.16 -12.98 -14.84
CA LYS A 193 2.52 -12.80 -16.25
C LYS A 193 3.99 -12.37 -16.35
N GLU A 194 4.72 -12.90 -17.32
CA GLU A 194 6.17 -12.72 -17.48
C GLU A 194 6.60 -11.24 -17.50
N ALA A 195 5.82 -10.40 -18.18
CA ALA A 195 6.08 -8.96 -18.26
C ALA A 195 5.83 -8.22 -16.92
N TRP A 196 5.16 -8.86 -15.96
CA TRP A 196 4.80 -8.25 -14.67
C TRP A 196 5.69 -8.68 -13.52
N THR A 197 6.67 -9.53 -13.77
CA THR A 197 7.69 -9.91 -12.78
C THR A 197 9.09 -9.54 -13.28
N SER A 198 9.98 -9.20 -12.36
CA SER A 198 11.37 -8.85 -12.66
C SER A 198 12.30 -10.08 -12.60
N ASP A 199 12.03 -10.99 -11.68
CA ASP A 199 12.91 -12.12 -11.34
C ASP A 199 12.14 -13.42 -11.06
N GLY A 200 10.81 -13.42 -11.26
CA GLY A 200 9.93 -14.55 -10.92
C GLY A 200 9.42 -14.55 -9.48
N ASP A 201 9.97 -13.69 -8.62
CA ASP A 201 9.58 -13.54 -7.22
C ASP A 201 8.89 -12.20 -6.95
N HIS A 202 9.37 -11.14 -7.59
CA HIS A 202 8.96 -9.76 -7.35
C HIS A 202 8.33 -9.13 -8.60
N PRO A 203 7.38 -8.21 -8.45
CA PRO A 203 6.83 -7.47 -9.57
C PRO A 203 7.90 -6.66 -10.31
N SER A 204 7.75 -6.56 -11.62
CA SER A 204 8.44 -5.55 -12.43
C SER A 204 7.86 -4.16 -12.17
N VAL A 205 8.47 -3.11 -12.72
CA VAL A 205 7.90 -1.74 -12.69
C VAL A 205 6.46 -1.72 -13.18
N GLU A 206 6.15 -2.48 -14.25
CA GLU A 206 4.80 -2.60 -14.78
C GLU A 206 3.86 -3.35 -13.81
N GLY A 207 4.34 -4.43 -13.18
CA GLY A 207 3.59 -5.14 -12.13
C GLY A 207 3.27 -4.22 -10.95
N TYR A 208 4.23 -3.46 -10.46
CA TYR A 208 4.00 -2.47 -9.40
C TYR A 208 3.04 -1.36 -9.82
N ARG A 209 3.08 -0.93 -11.09
CA ARG A 209 2.12 0.02 -11.63
C ARG A 209 0.69 -0.52 -11.57
N LEU A 210 0.48 -1.76 -11.99
CA LEU A 210 -0.82 -2.40 -11.93
C LEU A 210 -1.34 -2.51 -10.49
N LEU A 211 -0.49 -2.89 -9.53
CA LEU A 211 -0.85 -2.94 -8.12
C LEU A 211 -1.27 -1.56 -7.59
N GLY A 212 -0.52 -0.50 -7.90
CA GLY A 212 -0.82 0.84 -7.43
C GLY A 212 -2.06 1.46 -8.07
N GLU A 213 -2.23 1.30 -9.39
CA GLU A 213 -3.31 1.95 -10.13
C GLU A 213 -4.63 1.14 -10.13
N ARG A 214 -4.54 -0.20 -10.12
CA ARG A 214 -5.72 -1.08 -10.28
C ARG A 214 -6.13 -1.81 -9.02
N ALA A 215 -5.18 -2.30 -8.22
CA ALA A 215 -5.49 -3.07 -7.02
C ALA A 215 -5.69 -2.19 -5.78
N PHE A 216 -4.90 -1.12 -5.66
CA PHE A 216 -5.01 -0.25 -4.48
C PHE A 216 -6.33 0.50 -4.48
N ARG A 217 -7.08 0.38 -3.38
CA ARG A 217 -8.30 1.12 -3.07
C ARG A 217 -8.35 1.34 -1.56
N LEU A 218 -8.69 2.55 -1.15
CA LEU A 218 -9.09 2.81 0.24
C LEU A 218 -10.60 2.59 0.39
N PRO A 219 -11.05 2.18 1.60
CA PRO A 219 -12.49 2.05 1.91
C PRO A 219 -13.19 3.39 1.88
#